data_c009df0282ad038bda367b68c2afe210
#
_entry.id   c009df0282ad038bda367b68c2afe210
#
_cell.length_a   1.000
_cell.length_b   1.000
_cell.length_c   1.000
_cell.angle_alpha   90.00
_cell.angle_beta   90.00
_cell.angle_gamma   90.00
#
_symmetry.space_group_name_H-M   'P 1'
#
loop_
_entity.id
_entity.type
_entity.pdbx_description
1 polymer ?
#
loop_
_entity_poly.entity_id
_entity_poly.type
_entity_poly.pdbx_seq_one_letter_code
_entity_poly.pdbx_strand_id
1 'polypeptide(L)'
;MDAFQTMVKYYNTCENKDTNYQIIEYILKHIDTINNMAITQIAEETYVSKPTITRFIRKFGYKDYDDFKKSIYNTYYKNFNSSFRLTDNQM
;
A
#
# COMPACT_ATOMS: atom_id res chain seq x y z
N MET A 1 -4.87 15.39 1.89
CA MET A 1 -3.95 14.32 1.44
C MET A 1 -4.46 13.01 2.00
N ASP A 2 -4.63 12.01 1.17
CA ASP A 2 -5.13 10.74 1.66
C ASP A 2 -4.00 9.87 2.21
N ALA A 3 -4.38 8.74 2.81
CA ALA A 3 -3.41 7.89 3.48
C ALA A 3 -2.42 7.26 2.50
N PHE A 4 -2.86 6.99 1.27
CA PHE A 4 -1.95 6.45 0.27
C PHE A 4 -0.85 7.44 -0.07
N GLN A 5 -1.21 8.70 -0.26
CA GLN A 5 -0.22 9.74 -0.56
C GLN A 5 0.74 9.93 0.61
N THR A 6 0.24 9.82 1.83
CA THR A 6 1.09 9.90 3.01
C THR A 6 2.12 8.77 3.02
N MET A 7 1.70 7.56 2.67
CA MET A 7 2.62 6.43 2.57
C MET A 7 3.67 6.64 1.50
N VAL A 8 3.27 7.10 0.32
CA VAL A 8 4.20 7.32 -0.77
C VAL A 8 5.20 8.40 -0.39
N LYS A 9 4.74 9.46 0.26
CA LYS A 9 5.62 10.51 0.72
C LYS A 9 6.63 9.99 1.72
N TYR A 10 6.19 9.17 2.66
CA TYR A 10 7.08 8.56 3.64
C TYR A 10 8.16 7.74 2.92
N TYR A 11 7.74 6.93 1.97
CA TYR A 11 8.66 6.08 1.21
C TYR A 11 9.71 6.93 0.47
N ASN A 12 9.28 8.02 -0.14
CA ASN A 12 10.16 8.85 -0.95
C ASN A 12 11.09 9.73 -0.13
N THR A 13 10.74 10.04 1.12
CA THR A 13 11.53 10.95 1.96
C THR A 13 12.24 10.26 3.11
N CYS A 14 12.03 8.96 3.30
CA CYS A 14 12.63 8.23 4.40
C CYS A 14 14.12 8.02 4.15
N GLU A 15 14.95 8.56 5.02
CA GLU A 15 16.40 8.41 4.90
C GLU A 15 16.88 7.06 5.46
N ASN A 16 16.19 6.59 6.50
CA ASN A 16 16.49 5.29 7.10
C ASN A 16 15.47 4.30 6.59
N LYS A 17 15.93 3.20 6.00
CA LYS A 17 15.03 2.17 5.49
C LYS A 17 14.51 1.34 6.65
N ASP A 18 13.64 1.93 7.44
CA ASP A 18 13.10 1.30 8.64
C ASP A 18 12.00 0.29 8.29
N THR A 19 11.36 -0.26 9.33
CA THR A 19 10.30 -1.26 9.14
C THR A 19 9.15 -0.70 8.32
N ASN A 20 8.75 0.52 8.58
CA ASN A 20 7.66 1.14 7.82
C ASN A 20 8.02 1.27 6.35
N TYR A 21 9.26 1.66 6.06
CA TYR A 21 9.74 1.76 4.70
C TYR A 21 9.64 0.40 3.99
N GLN A 22 10.08 -0.66 4.66
CA GLN A 22 10.07 -1.99 4.08
C GLN A 22 8.66 -2.47 3.79
N ILE A 23 7.74 -2.20 4.69
CA ILE A 23 6.34 -2.57 4.50
C ILE A 23 5.75 -1.81 3.31
N ILE A 24 6.00 -0.51 3.24
CA ILE A 24 5.49 0.31 2.14
C ILE A 24 6.07 -0.16 0.81
N GLU A 25 7.36 -0.45 0.77
CA GLU A 25 7.99 -0.94 -0.45
C GLU A 25 7.33 -2.21 -0.94
N TYR A 26 7.05 -3.14 -0.04
CA TYR A 26 6.38 -4.39 -0.40
C TYR A 26 4.98 -4.09 -0.97
N ILE A 27 4.24 -3.21 -0.28
CA ILE A 27 2.89 -2.86 -0.71
C ILE A 27 2.91 -2.23 -2.10
N LEU A 28 3.83 -1.32 -2.36
CA LEU A 28 3.90 -0.65 -3.66
C LEU A 28 4.27 -1.62 -4.77
N LYS A 29 5.11 -2.59 -4.48
CA LYS A 29 5.48 -3.60 -5.47
C LYS A 29 4.35 -4.57 -5.78
N HIS A 30 3.38 -4.70 -4.88
CA HIS A 30 2.28 -5.65 -5.03
C HIS A 30 0.92 -4.95 -5.06
N ILE A 31 0.91 -3.69 -5.45
CA ILE A 31 -0.29 -2.87 -5.34
C ILE A 31 -1.45 -3.41 -6.19
N ASP A 32 -1.13 -4.03 -7.30
CA ASP A 32 -2.15 -4.59 -8.19
C ASP A 32 -2.75 -5.89 -7.66
N THR A 33 -2.07 -6.56 -6.74
CA THR A 33 -2.55 -7.82 -6.18
C THR A 33 -2.89 -7.75 -4.70
N ILE A 34 -2.68 -6.59 -4.08
CA ILE A 34 -2.86 -6.45 -2.62
C ILE A 34 -4.26 -6.85 -2.17
N ASN A 35 -5.26 -6.61 -2.99
CA ASN A 35 -6.65 -6.92 -2.64
C ASN A 35 -6.88 -8.42 -2.43
N ASN A 36 -6.03 -9.25 -2.98
CA ASN A 36 -6.13 -10.71 -2.87
C ASN A 36 -5.14 -11.31 -1.87
N MET A 37 -4.40 -10.47 -1.15
CA MET A 37 -3.39 -10.94 -0.22
C MET A 37 -3.91 -10.96 1.21
N ALA A 38 -3.54 -12.00 1.95
CA ALA A 38 -3.82 -12.07 3.38
C ALA A 38 -2.77 -11.29 4.16
N ILE A 39 -3.14 -10.78 5.33
CA ILE A 39 -2.22 -10.06 6.18
C ILE A 39 -1.03 -10.94 6.59
N THR A 40 -1.26 -12.25 6.77
CA THR A 40 -0.18 -13.19 7.10
C THR A 40 0.86 -13.24 6.01
N GLN A 41 0.44 -13.20 4.76
CA GLN A 41 1.38 -13.24 3.64
C GLN A 41 2.28 -12.02 3.66
N ILE A 42 1.72 -10.84 3.89
CA ILE A 42 2.51 -9.61 3.95
C ILE A 42 3.49 -9.68 5.11
N ALA A 43 3.02 -10.14 6.28
CA ALA A 43 3.87 -10.25 7.46
C ALA A 43 5.05 -11.19 7.21
N GLU A 44 4.78 -12.35 6.63
CA GLU A 44 5.82 -13.33 6.36
C GLU A 44 6.85 -12.80 5.36
N GLU A 45 6.39 -12.16 4.30
CA GLU A 45 7.29 -11.72 3.24
C GLU A 45 8.05 -10.46 3.59
N THR A 46 7.57 -9.68 4.55
CA THR A 46 8.29 -8.51 5.05
C THR A 46 9.07 -8.83 6.32
N TYR A 47 8.99 -10.07 6.82
CA TYR A 47 9.70 -10.53 8.02
C TYR A 47 9.31 -9.75 9.27
N VAL A 48 8.04 -9.41 9.37
CA VAL A 48 7.51 -8.74 10.57
C VAL A 48 6.31 -9.52 11.08
N SER A 49 5.88 -9.23 12.31
CA SER A 49 4.73 -9.90 12.91
C SER A 49 3.42 -9.29 12.42
N LYS A 50 2.33 -10.05 12.52
CA LYS A 50 1.01 -9.52 12.19
C LYS A 50 0.65 -8.29 13.02
N PRO A 51 0.90 -8.28 14.34
CA PRO A 51 0.65 -7.06 15.11
C PRO A 51 1.42 -5.85 14.60
N THR A 52 2.63 -6.05 14.08
CA THR A 52 3.40 -4.96 13.50
C THR A 52 2.70 -4.39 12.26
N ILE A 53 2.18 -5.28 11.40
CA ILE A 53 1.42 -4.83 10.24
C ILE A 53 0.15 -4.08 10.68
N THR A 54 -0.54 -4.60 11.69
CA THR A 54 -1.75 -3.96 12.18
C THR A 54 -1.47 -2.56 12.71
N ARG A 55 -0.37 -2.40 13.46
CA ARG A 55 0.02 -1.08 13.96
C ARG A 55 0.38 -0.13 12.82
N PHE A 56 1.07 -0.65 11.81
CA PHE A 56 1.40 0.13 10.62
C PHE A 56 0.14 0.66 9.96
N ILE A 57 -0.83 -0.22 9.73
CA ILE A 57 -2.08 0.14 9.07
C ILE A 57 -2.80 1.26 9.83
N ARG A 58 -2.86 1.14 11.15
CA ARG A 58 -3.53 2.15 11.98
C ARG A 58 -2.76 3.46 12.01
N LYS A 59 -1.43 3.37 12.00
CA LYS A 59 -0.58 4.56 11.98
C LYS A 59 -0.87 5.42 10.76
N PHE A 60 -1.15 4.79 9.62
CA PHE A 60 -1.42 5.52 8.39
C PHE A 60 -2.90 5.82 8.19
N GLY A 61 -3.71 5.61 9.23
CA GLY A 61 -5.08 6.12 9.24
C GLY A 61 -6.15 5.14 8.81
N TYR A 62 -5.80 3.88 8.63
CA TYR A 62 -6.78 2.87 8.24
C TYR A 62 -7.35 2.16 9.47
N LYS A 63 -8.58 1.73 9.36
CA LYS A 63 -9.29 1.10 10.46
C LYS A 63 -8.77 -0.31 10.74
N ASP A 64 -8.62 -1.10 9.70
CA ASP A 64 -8.15 -2.49 9.78
C ASP A 64 -7.56 -2.87 8.43
N TYR A 65 -7.11 -4.12 8.32
CA TYR A 65 -6.48 -4.58 7.09
C TYR A 65 -7.44 -4.57 5.91
N ASP A 66 -8.69 -4.95 6.13
CA ASP A 66 -9.67 -4.97 5.06
C ASP A 66 -9.91 -3.56 4.51
N ASP A 67 -10.05 -2.59 5.40
CA ASP A 67 -10.17 -1.18 5.02
C ASP A 67 -8.93 -0.72 4.26
N PHE A 68 -7.76 -1.10 4.75
CA PHE A 68 -6.49 -0.74 4.14
C PHE A 68 -6.39 -1.26 2.70
N LYS A 69 -6.60 -2.54 2.50
CA LYS A 69 -6.40 -3.11 1.16
C LYS A 69 -7.44 -2.60 0.16
N LYS A 70 -8.66 -2.37 0.61
CA LYS A 70 -9.68 -1.79 -0.27
C LYS A 70 -9.32 -0.37 -0.67
N SER A 71 -8.86 0.43 0.28
CA SER A 71 -8.48 1.81 0.00
C SER A 71 -7.29 1.90 -0.94
N ILE A 72 -6.28 1.07 -0.69
CA ILE A 72 -5.08 1.03 -1.54
C ILE A 72 -5.45 0.59 -2.95
N TYR A 73 -6.23 -0.47 -3.07
CA TYR A 73 -6.62 -0.98 -4.39
C TYR A 73 -7.45 0.04 -5.14
N ASN A 74 -8.41 0.69 -4.46
CA ASN A 74 -9.24 1.70 -5.10
C ASN A 74 -8.43 2.89 -5.56
N THR A 75 -7.47 3.32 -4.76
CA THR A 75 -6.60 4.43 -5.13
C THR A 75 -5.75 4.08 -6.34
N TYR A 76 -5.19 2.89 -6.35
CA TYR A 76 -4.42 2.41 -7.49
C TYR A 76 -5.28 2.37 -8.74
N TYR A 77 -6.43 1.75 -8.65
CA TYR A 77 -7.32 1.59 -9.79
C TYR A 77 -7.73 2.96 -10.33
N LYS A 78 -8.11 3.86 -9.43
CA LYS A 78 -8.60 5.18 -9.81
C LYS A 78 -7.51 6.04 -10.47
N ASN A 79 -6.32 6.02 -9.90
CA ASN A 79 -5.26 6.93 -10.34
C ASN A 79 -4.43 6.38 -11.49
N PHE A 80 -4.19 5.08 -11.51
CA PHE A 80 -3.31 4.50 -12.51
C PHE A 80 -4.09 3.86 -13.64
N ASN A 81 -5.14 3.13 -13.33
CA ASN A 81 -5.90 2.46 -14.36
C ASN A 81 -6.66 3.46 -15.23
N SER A 82 -7.20 4.52 -14.62
CA SER A 82 -7.88 5.55 -15.39
C SER A 82 -6.93 6.27 -16.33
N SER A 83 -5.73 6.59 -15.86
CA SER A 83 -4.72 7.20 -16.69
C SER A 83 -4.32 6.28 -17.84
N PHE A 84 -4.17 5.02 -17.54
CA PHE A 84 -3.82 4.03 -18.55
C PHE A 84 -4.93 3.92 -19.59
N ARG A 85 -6.19 3.93 -19.17
CA ARG A 85 -7.32 3.87 -20.08
C ARG A 85 -7.36 5.07 -21.01
N LEU A 86 -7.06 6.24 -20.51
CA LEU A 86 -7.00 7.43 -21.35
C LEU A 86 -5.96 7.27 -22.43
N THR A 87 -4.82 6.70 -22.08
CA THR A 87 -3.77 6.42 -23.05
C THR A 87 -4.26 5.44 -24.10
N ASP A 88 -4.96 4.39 -23.67
CA ASP A 88 -5.49 3.41 -24.60
C ASP A 88 -6.48 4.02 -25.57
N ASN A 89 -7.31 4.93 -25.10
CA ASN A 89 -8.31 5.58 -25.94
C ASN A 89 -7.70 6.41 -27.04
N GLN A 90 -6.46 6.80 -26.87
CA GLN A 90 -5.77 7.60 -27.87
C GLN A 90 -5.18 6.75 -28.98
N MET A 91 -5.18 5.47 -28.79
CA MET A 91 -4.73 4.55 -29.84
C MET A 91 -5.88 4.19 -30.76
#